data_b02d4416dcec43a15404323f9baad22c
#
_entry.id   b02d4416dcec43a15404323f9baad22c
#
_cell.length_a   1.000
_cell.length_b   1.000
_cell.length_c   1.000
_cell.angle_alpha   90.00
_cell.angle_beta   90.00
_cell.angle_gamma   90.00
#
_symmetry.space_group_name_H-M   'P 1'
#
loop_
_entity.id
_entity.type
_entity.pdbx_description
1 polymer ?
#
loop_
_entity_poly.entity_id
_entity_poly.type
_entity_poly.pdbx_seq_one_letter_code
_entity_poly.pdbx_strand_id
1 'polypeptide(L)'
;LLRARIKSIQSRLERVRNQREQSRRARRRAELPVLSLVGYTNAGKSTLFNRITTSEVYAADKLFATLDPTLARVDIEHLGPVLFADTVGFISDLPTTLVESFKATLEETADASLLLHVVDVSANNRDELMADVEAVLGEIQADGLPQLVVFNKLDLLEQTPRILRNESGTPTAVYLSAVTGEGVDLLF
;
A
#
# COMPACT_ATOMS: atom_id res chain seq x y z
N LEU A 1 24.93 14.49 -27.72
CA LEU A 1 24.36 13.14 -27.37
C LEU A 1 23.76 13.13 -25.95
N LEU A 2 24.50 13.50 -24.89
CA LEU A 2 24.04 13.44 -23.49
C LEU A 2 22.84 14.36 -23.24
N ARG A 3 22.91 15.64 -23.67
CA ARG A 3 21.81 16.62 -23.53
C ARG A 3 20.51 16.18 -24.22
N ALA A 4 20.63 15.55 -25.40
CA ALA A 4 19.45 15.01 -26.10
C ALA A 4 18.79 13.85 -25.36
N ARG A 5 19.59 12.96 -24.74
CA ARG A 5 19.08 11.88 -23.88
C ARG A 5 18.39 12.41 -22.61
N ILE A 6 18.99 13.39 -21.94
CA ILE A 6 18.38 14.03 -20.75
C ILE A 6 17.03 14.65 -21.13
N LYS A 7 16.96 15.42 -22.23
CA LYS A 7 15.70 16.01 -22.70
C LYS A 7 14.64 14.97 -23.06
N SER A 8 15.06 13.85 -23.67
CA SER A 8 14.15 12.73 -23.97
C SER A 8 13.59 12.08 -22.70
N ILE A 9 14.45 11.86 -21.69
CA ILE A 9 14.03 11.29 -20.40
C ILE A 9 13.08 12.26 -19.67
N GLN A 10 13.41 13.55 -19.61
CA GLN A 10 12.54 14.56 -19.01
C GLN A 10 11.16 14.61 -19.68
N SER A 11 11.11 14.59 -21.01
CA SER A 11 9.84 14.56 -21.76
C SER A 11 9.02 13.29 -21.50
N ARG A 12 9.68 12.13 -21.30
CA ARG A 12 9.00 10.89 -20.92
C ARG A 12 8.45 10.97 -19.49
N LEU A 13 9.20 11.50 -18.55
CA LEU A 13 8.76 11.70 -17.16
C LEU A 13 7.55 12.65 -17.09
N GLU A 14 7.56 13.75 -17.85
CA GLU A 14 6.41 14.66 -17.94
C GLU A 14 5.16 13.96 -18.47
N ARG A 15 5.28 13.14 -19.51
CA ARG A 15 4.14 12.37 -20.05
C ARG A 15 3.58 11.41 -19.00
N VAL A 16 4.45 10.68 -18.29
CA VAL A 16 4.01 9.75 -17.23
C VAL A 16 3.30 10.51 -16.11
N ARG A 17 3.84 11.66 -15.67
CA ARG A 17 3.19 12.53 -14.67
C ARG A 17 1.80 12.99 -15.12
N ASN A 18 1.71 13.50 -16.34
CA ASN A 18 0.42 13.96 -16.90
C ASN A 18 -0.60 12.82 -17.03
N GLN A 19 -0.16 11.64 -17.45
CA GLN A 19 -1.03 10.46 -17.55
C GLN A 19 -1.52 10.01 -16.17
N ARG A 20 -0.66 9.99 -15.15
CA ARG A 20 -1.05 9.68 -13.77
C ARG A 20 -2.07 10.69 -13.24
N GLU A 21 -1.83 11.99 -13.46
CA GLU A 21 -2.75 13.04 -13.03
C GLU A 21 -4.12 12.94 -13.71
N GLN A 22 -4.16 12.65 -15.02
CA GLN A 22 -5.42 12.40 -15.73
C GLN A 22 -6.18 11.20 -15.16
N SER A 23 -5.46 10.10 -14.85
CA SER A 23 -6.04 8.91 -14.22
C SER A 23 -6.60 9.23 -12.83
N ARG A 24 -5.88 10.02 -12.01
CA ARG A 24 -6.37 10.50 -10.71
C ARG A 24 -7.65 11.32 -10.84
N ARG A 25 -7.68 12.28 -11.77
CA ARG A 25 -8.88 13.10 -12.02
C ARG A 25 -10.07 12.25 -12.46
N ALA A 26 -9.85 11.23 -13.28
CA ALA A 26 -10.91 10.30 -13.70
C ALA A 26 -11.43 9.47 -12.51
N ARG A 27 -10.55 8.97 -11.62
CA ARG A 27 -10.94 8.26 -10.39
C ARG A 27 -11.76 9.14 -9.44
N ARG A 28 -11.29 10.38 -9.19
CA ARG A 28 -12.02 11.35 -8.35
C ARG A 28 -13.40 11.67 -8.93
N ARG A 29 -13.55 11.78 -10.26
CA ARG A 29 -14.85 11.99 -10.91
C ARG A 29 -15.78 10.78 -10.81
N ALA A 30 -15.21 9.57 -10.79
CA ALA A 30 -15.97 8.33 -10.64
C ALA A 30 -16.33 8.04 -9.18
N GLU A 31 -15.85 8.86 -8.22
CA GLU A 31 -16.05 8.70 -6.76
C GLU A 31 -15.68 7.30 -6.24
N LEU A 32 -14.73 6.61 -6.91
CA LEU A 32 -14.29 5.30 -6.50
C LEU A 32 -13.35 5.42 -5.30
N PRO A 33 -13.66 4.78 -4.16
CA PRO A 33 -12.76 4.76 -3.03
C PRO A 33 -11.48 4.00 -3.37
N VAL A 34 -10.33 4.53 -2.91
CA VAL A 34 -9.00 3.93 -3.10
C VAL A 34 -8.49 3.44 -1.76
N LEU A 35 -8.18 2.15 -1.66
CA LEU A 35 -7.53 1.52 -0.52
C LEU A 35 -6.06 1.29 -0.86
N SER A 36 -5.16 1.98 -0.15
CA SER A 36 -3.72 1.90 -0.41
C SER A 36 -3.04 0.99 0.61
N LEU A 37 -2.32 -0.04 0.14
CA LEU A 37 -1.51 -0.89 1.00
C LEU A 37 -0.20 -0.19 1.29
N VAL A 38 0.04 0.12 2.55
CA VAL A 38 1.28 0.73 3.05
C VAL A 38 1.94 -0.21 4.04
N GLY A 39 3.22 -0.02 4.32
CA GLY A 39 3.94 -0.84 5.28
C GLY A 39 5.38 -1.08 4.88
N TYR A 40 6.15 -1.62 5.80
CA TYR A 40 7.56 -1.89 5.61
C TYR A 40 7.81 -2.88 4.45
N THR A 41 9.03 -2.89 3.90
CA THR A 41 9.40 -3.89 2.88
C THR A 41 9.25 -5.30 3.45
N ASN A 42 8.86 -6.24 2.61
CA ASN A 42 8.64 -7.64 2.98
C ASN A 42 7.51 -7.89 4.02
N ALA A 43 6.66 -6.92 4.34
CA ALA A 43 5.47 -7.14 5.18
C ALA A 43 4.38 -8.01 4.49
N GLY A 44 4.51 -8.22 3.17
CA GLY A 44 3.58 -9.04 2.38
C GLY A 44 2.48 -8.26 1.67
N LYS A 45 2.68 -6.95 1.40
CA LYS A 45 1.71 -6.10 0.69
C LYS A 45 1.31 -6.66 -0.67
N SER A 46 2.27 -6.93 -1.55
CA SER A 46 2.00 -7.47 -2.89
C SER A 46 1.36 -8.87 -2.85
N THR A 47 1.72 -9.70 -1.85
CA THR A 47 1.07 -10.99 -1.62
C THR A 47 -0.39 -10.82 -1.26
N LEU A 48 -0.68 -9.89 -0.34
CA LEU A 48 -2.05 -9.56 0.06
C LEU A 48 -2.84 -8.95 -1.10
N PHE A 49 -2.23 -8.02 -1.84
CA PHE A 49 -2.83 -7.44 -3.04
C PHE A 49 -3.24 -8.51 -4.06
N ASN A 50 -2.34 -9.45 -4.39
CA ASN A 50 -2.62 -10.56 -5.31
C ASN A 50 -3.77 -11.43 -4.80
N ARG A 51 -3.80 -11.69 -3.49
CA ARG A 51 -4.85 -12.50 -2.87
C ARG A 51 -6.22 -11.83 -2.97
N ILE A 52 -6.29 -10.51 -2.74
CA ILE A 52 -7.54 -9.74 -2.78
C ILE A 52 -8.02 -9.56 -4.24
N THR A 53 -7.09 -9.23 -5.14
CA THR A 53 -7.43 -8.80 -6.51
C THR A 53 -7.44 -9.94 -7.53
N THR A 54 -7.04 -11.15 -7.13
CA THR A 54 -6.79 -12.29 -8.03
C THR A 54 -5.80 -11.97 -9.15
N SER A 55 -4.93 -10.98 -8.93
CA SER A 55 -3.91 -10.51 -9.87
C SER A 55 -2.59 -11.24 -9.66
N GLU A 56 -1.77 -11.34 -10.71
CA GLU A 56 -0.42 -11.90 -10.64
C GLU A 56 0.63 -10.79 -10.64
N VAL A 57 0.67 -9.96 -9.60
CA VAL A 57 1.76 -9.01 -9.41
C VAL A 57 2.98 -9.73 -8.82
N TYR A 58 4.17 -9.39 -9.30
CA TYR A 58 5.40 -9.99 -8.81
C TYR A 58 5.62 -9.72 -7.32
N ALA A 59 5.38 -10.73 -6.51
CA ALA A 59 5.67 -10.73 -5.08
C ALA A 59 6.99 -11.48 -4.83
N ALA A 60 7.98 -10.83 -4.24
CA ALA A 60 9.26 -11.45 -3.91
C ALA A 60 9.76 -10.97 -2.54
N ASP A 61 10.49 -11.85 -1.87
CA ASP A 61 11.22 -11.53 -0.64
C ASP A 61 12.47 -10.67 -0.93
N LYS A 62 12.25 -9.53 -1.56
CA LYS A 62 13.29 -8.56 -1.93
C LYS A 62 12.84 -7.16 -1.54
N LEU A 63 13.84 -6.35 -1.15
CA LEU A 63 13.62 -4.92 -0.95
C LEU A 63 13.10 -4.30 -2.26
N PHE A 64 12.03 -3.49 -2.17
CA PHE A 64 11.42 -2.82 -3.31
C PHE A 64 10.93 -3.76 -4.43
N ALA A 65 10.23 -4.84 -4.08
CA ALA A 65 9.60 -5.73 -5.06
C ALA A 65 8.61 -4.96 -5.97
N THR A 66 7.91 -3.97 -5.41
CA THR A 66 7.03 -3.04 -6.12
C THR A 66 7.70 -1.67 -6.20
N LEU A 67 7.93 -1.15 -7.41
CA LEU A 67 8.49 0.19 -7.66
C LEU A 67 7.43 1.17 -8.17
N ASP A 68 6.50 0.71 -8.99
CA ASP A 68 5.36 1.48 -9.50
C ASP A 68 4.08 0.99 -8.83
N PRO A 69 3.18 1.88 -8.37
CA PRO A 69 1.92 1.45 -7.77
C PRO A 69 1.09 0.69 -8.79
N THR A 70 0.62 -0.48 -8.38
CA THR A 70 -0.31 -1.28 -9.17
C THR A 70 -1.72 -1.06 -8.64
N LEU A 71 -2.64 -0.72 -9.53
CA LEU A 71 -4.04 -0.52 -9.21
C LEU A 71 -4.89 -1.66 -9.75
N ALA A 72 -5.76 -2.20 -8.91
CA ALA A 72 -6.76 -3.17 -9.34
C ALA A 72 -8.14 -2.83 -8.77
N ARG A 73 -9.16 -3.04 -9.59
CA ARG A 73 -10.56 -2.87 -9.18
C ARG A 73 -11.08 -4.18 -8.60
N VAL A 74 -11.73 -4.07 -7.45
CA VAL A 74 -12.43 -5.17 -6.78
C VAL A 74 -13.85 -4.72 -6.51
N ASP A 75 -14.84 -5.51 -6.86
CA ASP A 75 -16.23 -5.26 -6.53
C ASP A 75 -16.54 -5.95 -5.19
N ILE A 76 -16.72 -5.15 -4.12
CA ILE A 76 -17.03 -5.64 -2.78
C ILE A 76 -18.54 -5.71 -2.60
N GLU A 77 -19.03 -6.85 -2.13
CA GLU A 77 -20.44 -7.05 -1.85
C GLU A 77 -20.96 -5.97 -0.88
N HIS A 78 -22.10 -5.37 -1.18
CA HIS A 78 -22.75 -4.27 -0.43
C HIS A 78 -22.04 -2.91 -0.44
N LEU A 79 -20.78 -2.80 -0.89
CA LEU A 79 -20.05 -1.53 -1.00
C LEU A 79 -19.92 -1.06 -2.46
N GLY A 80 -19.85 -2.00 -3.39
CA GLY A 80 -19.60 -1.72 -4.81
C GLY A 80 -18.11 -1.71 -5.18
N PRO A 81 -17.75 -1.03 -6.27
CA PRO A 81 -16.38 -1.05 -6.79
C PRO A 81 -15.43 -0.21 -5.94
N VAL A 82 -14.30 -0.81 -5.59
CA VAL A 82 -13.20 -0.22 -4.84
C VAL A 82 -11.91 -0.43 -5.61
N LEU A 83 -10.98 0.50 -5.53
CA LEU A 83 -9.64 0.37 -6.08
C LEU A 83 -8.65 0.02 -4.98
N PHE A 84 -7.93 -1.08 -5.15
CA PHE A 84 -6.78 -1.42 -4.33
C PHE A 84 -5.50 -0.93 -5.01
N ALA A 85 -4.60 -0.34 -4.23
CA ALA A 85 -3.30 0.12 -4.67
C ALA A 85 -2.20 -0.64 -3.92
N ASP A 86 -1.36 -1.42 -4.63
CA ASP A 86 -0.11 -1.93 -4.08
C ASP A 86 0.97 -0.86 -4.24
N THR A 87 1.63 -0.49 -3.15
CA THR A 87 2.62 0.57 -3.13
C THR A 87 4.02 0.05 -2.84
N VAL A 88 5.02 0.89 -3.06
CA VAL A 88 6.40 0.60 -2.68
C VAL A 88 6.50 0.36 -1.17
N GLY A 89 7.32 -0.63 -0.77
CA GLY A 89 7.60 -0.87 0.65
C GLY A 89 8.51 0.21 1.24
N PHE A 90 8.17 0.69 2.42
CA PHE A 90 9.02 1.60 3.17
C PHE A 90 10.23 0.88 3.76
N ILE A 91 11.33 1.59 3.91
CA ILE A 91 12.55 1.15 4.63
C ILE A 91 12.98 2.27 5.57
N SER A 92 13.67 1.90 6.65
CA SER A 92 14.35 2.86 7.51
C SER A 92 15.41 3.62 6.72
N ASP A 93 15.61 4.89 7.03
CA ASP A 93 16.63 5.74 6.41
C ASP A 93 16.56 5.79 4.87
N LEU A 94 15.35 6.01 4.32
CA LEU A 94 15.20 6.28 2.89
C LEU A 94 16.09 7.47 2.51
N PRO A 95 17.12 7.29 1.65
CA PRO A 95 17.92 8.40 1.19
C PRO A 95 17.03 9.47 0.55
N THR A 96 17.26 10.74 0.85
CA THR A 96 16.46 11.87 0.33
C THR A 96 16.33 11.86 -1.20
N THR A 97 17.35 11.36 -1.90
CA THR A 97 17.32 11.15 -3.35
C THR A 97 16.32 10.09 -3.81
N LEU A 98 16.07 9.07 -2.99
CA LEU A 98 15.05 8.04 -3.25
C LEU A 98 13.65 8.54 -2.87
N VAL A 99 13.52 9.35 -1.81
CA VAL A 99 12.24 10.00 -1.46
C VAL A 99 11.70 10.80 -2.64
N GLU A 100 12.53 11.59 -3.32
CA GLU A 100 12.10 12.31 -4.53
C GLU A 100 11.68 11.38 -5.67
N SER A 101 12.38 10.25 -5.84
CA SER A 101 12.05 9.26 -6.87
C SER A 101 10.75 8.52 -6.57
N PHE A 102 10.46 8.26 -5.29
CA PHE A 102 9.24 7.61 -4.82
C PHE A 102 8.08 8.58 -4.58
N LYS A 103 8.35 9.90 -4.58
CA LYS A 103 7.34 10.92 -4.31
C LYS A 103 6.06 10.74 -5.16
N ALA A 104 6.20 10.41 -6.43
CA ALA A 104 5.07 10.16 -7.32
C ALA A 104 4.25 8.90 -6.93
N THR A 105 4.90 7.91 -6.30
CA THR A 105 4.27 6.68 -5.80
C THR A 105 3.61 6.95 -4.44
N LEU A 106 4.27 7.77 -3.60
CA LEU A 106 3.77 8.19 -2.30
C LEU A 106 2.58 9.17 -2.43
N GLU A 107 2.54 9.98 -3.48
CA GLU A 107 1.39 10.83 -3.79
C GLU A 107 0.09 10.03 -4.05
N GLU A 108 0.18 8.81 -4.60
CA GLU A 108 -0.98 7.90 -4.71
C GLU A 108 -1.50 7.49 -3.33
N THR A 109 -0.59 7.30 -2.35
CA THR A 109 -0.95 6.98 -0.97
C THR A 109 -1.68 8.14 -0.30
N ALA A 110 -1.23 9.38 -0.51
CA ALA A 110 -1.87 10.58 0.05
C ALA A 110 -3.28 10.85 -0.51
N ASP A 111 -3.61 10.30 -1.69
CA ASP A 111 -4.94 10.40 -2.31
C ASP A 111 -5.87 9.22 -1.91
N ALA A 112 -5.43 8.32 -1.03
CA ALA A 112 -6.24 7.16 -0.61
C ALA A 112 -7.42 7.57 0.28
N SER A 113 -8.49 6.77 0.23
CA SER A 113 -9.65 6.90 1.14
C SER A 113 -9.41 6.16 2.46
N LEU A 114 -8.59 5.11 2.43
CA LEU A 114 -8.21 4.29 3.58
C LEU A 114 -6.81 3.71 3.34
N LEU A 115 -5.98 3.73 4.37
CA LEU A 115 -4.69 3.04 4.37
C LEU A 115 -4.84 1.67 5.03
N LEU A 116 -4.38 0.63 4.35
CA LEU A 116 -4.19 -0.70 4.90
C LEU A 116 -2.72 -0.84 5.30
N HIS A 117 -2.41 -0.60 6.58
CA HIS A 117 -1.05 -0.69 7.09
C HIS A 117 -0.68 -2.15 7.35
N VAL A 118 0.00 -2.76 6.39
CA VAL A 118 0.39 -4.17 6.42
C VAL A 118 1.66 -4.35 7.24
N VAL A 119 1.59 -5.18 8.26
CA VAL A 119 2.62 -5.40 9.27
C VAL A 119 2.92 -6.89 9.36
N ASP A 120 4.20 -7.28 9.36
CA ASP A 120 4.61 -8.65 9.66
C ASP A 120 4.46 -8.90 11.16
N VAL A 121 3.44 -9.70 11.54
CA VAL A 121 3.14 -9.98 12.94
C VAL A 121 4.23 -10.82 13.63
N SER A 122 5.06 -11.54 12.87
CA SER A 122 6.14 -12.39 13.37
C SER A 122 7.46 -11.63 13.62
N ALA A 123 7.56 -10.36 13.16
CA ALA A 123 8.77 -9.57 13.32
C ALA A 123 9.00 -9.14 14.78
N ASN A 124 10.20 -9.39 15.30
CA ASN A 124 10.57 -9.05 16.69
C ASN A 124 10.60 -7.53 16.95
N ASN A 125 10.95 -6.75 15.94
CA ASN A 125 11.03 -5.28 15.99
C ASN A 125 9.82 -4.60 15.33
N ARG A 126 8.67 -5.29 15.32
CA ARG A 126 7.44 -4.84 14.65
C ARG A 126 7.05 -3.40 15.01
N ASP A 127 7.13 -3.03 16.28
CA ASP A 127 6.67 -1.71 16.73
C ASP A 127 7.60 -0.59 16.22
N GLU A 128 8.91 -0.85 16.08
CA GLU A 128 9.87 0.06 15.43
C GLU A 128 9.56 0.23 13.95
N LEU A 129 9.30 -0.88 13.24
CA LEU A 129 8.95 -0.86 11.81
C LEU A 129 7.63 -0.11 11.56
N MET A 130 6.67 -0.23 12.47
CA MET A 130 5.42 0.54 12.40
C MET A 130 5.67 2.03 12.59
N ALA A 131 6.52 2.42 13.55
CA ALA A 131 6.88 3.81 13.79
C ALA A 131 7.61 4.43 12.58
N ASP A 132 8.51 3.68 11.92
CA ASP A 132 9.18 4.12 10.69
C ASP A 132 8.18 4.42 9.57
N VAL A 133 7.17 3.55 9.39
CA VAL A 133 6.10 3.76 8.40
C VAL A 133 5.29 5.01 8.72
N GLU A 134 4.89 5.20 9.98
CA GLU A 134 4.15 6.39 10.43
C GLU A 134 4.95 7.68 10.20
N ALA A 135 6.27 7.67 10.45
CA ALA A 135 7.13 8.81 10.17
C ALA A 135 7.12 9.19 8.68
N VAL A 136 7.21 8.20 7.78
CA VAL A 136 7.13 8.45 6.32
C VAL A 136 5.75 8.92 5.91
N LEU A 137 4.67 8.38 6.48
CA LEU A 137 3.31 8.87 6.23
C LEU A 137 3.14 10.33 6.64
N GLY A 138 3.76 10.75 7.75
CA GLY A 138 3.81 12.15 8.18
C GLY A 138 4.54 13.05 7.18
N GLU A 139 5.68 12.61 6.61
CA GLU A 139 6.45 13.38 5.61
C GLU A 139 5.64 13.65 4.32
N ILE A 140 4.76 12.74 3.95
CA ILE A 140 3.89 12.87 2.76
C ILE A 140 2.49 13.42 3.09
N GLN A 141 2.25 13.85 4.34
CA GLN A 141 0.97 14.38 4.82
C GLN A 141 -0.21 13.38 4.67
N ALA A 142 0.06 12.09 4.84
CA ALA A 142 -0.92 11.01 4.77
C ALA A 142 -1.28 10.44 6.17
N ASP A 143 -0.64 10.91 7.23
CA ASP A 143 -0.86 10.51 8.64
C ASP A 143 -2.26 10.84 9.16
N GLY A 144 -2.94 11.82 8.54
CA GLY A 144 -4.33 12.17 8.84
C GLY A 144 -5.39 11.29 8.17
N LEU A 145 -5.00 10.34 7.30
CA LEU A 145 -5.94 9.44 6.61
C LEU A 145 -6.43 8.34 7.56
N PRO A 146 -7.67 7.84 7.38
CA PRO A 146 -8.14 6.64 8.08
C PRO A 146 -7.18 5.48 7.84
N GLN A 147 -6.88 4.71 8.90
CA GLN A 147 -5.98 3.56 8.83
C GLN A 147 -6.62 2.32 9.43
N LEU A 148 -6.38 1.16 8.80
CA LEU A 148 -6.64 -0.16 9.34
C LEU A 148 -5.32 -0.94 9.36
N VAL A 149 -4.89 -1.38 10.54
CA VAL A 149 -3.68 -2.21 10.65
C VAL A 149 -4.00 -3.64 10.22
N VAL A 150 -3.17 -4.20 9.34
CA VAL A 150 -3.28 -5.58 8.86
C VAL A 150 -2.06 -6.36 9.33
N PHE A 151 -2.21 -7.09 10.43
CA PHE A 151 -1.20 -8.00 10.94
C PHE A 151 -1.17 -9.27 10.08
N ASN A 152 -0.24 -9.28 9.14
CA ASN A 152 -0.04 -10.35 8.15
C ASN A 152 0.96 -11.38 8.63
N LYS A 153 1.06 -12.50 7.92
CA LYS A 153 1.91 -13.67 8.19
C LYS A 153 1.53 -14.42 9.46
N LEU A 154 0.23 -14.48 9.74
CA LEU A 154 -0.32 -15.18 10.90
C LEU A 154 0.00 -16.68 10.88
N ASP A 155 0.20 -17.24 9.68
CA ASP A 155 0.65 -18.62 9.42
C ASP A 155 2.00 -18.97 10.07
N LEU A 156 2.81 -17.96 10.43
CA LEU A 156 4.08 -18.15 11.15
C LEU A 156 3.88 -18.24 12.68
N LEU A 157 2.67 -18.03 13.16
CA LEU A 157 2.33 -18.05 14.58
C LEU A 157 1.16 -19.01 14.83
N GLU A 158 1.12 -19.61 16.02
CA GLU A 158 -0.02 -20.44 16.46
C GLU A 158 -1.20 -19.55 16.93
N GLN A 159 -1.74 -18.72 16.04
CA GLN A 159 -2.84 -17.80 16.34
C GLN A 159 -3.94 -17.90 15.29
N THR A 160 -5.16 -17.57 15.68
CA THR A 160 -6.32 -17.55 14.77
C THR A 160 -6.60 -16.15 14.23
N PRO A 161 -7.14 -16.03 13.00
CA PRO A 161 -7.60 -14.78 12.46
C PRO A 161 -8.63 -14.08 13.36
N ARG A 162 -8.56 -12.76 13.46
CA ARG A 162 -9.48 -11.96 14.27
C ARG A 162 -9.46 -10.48 13.87
N ILE A 163 -10.52 -9.78 14.25
CA ILE A 163 -10.63 -8.32 14.15
C ILE A 163 -10.50 -7.72 15.54
N LEU A 164 -9.66 -6.70 15.68
CA LEU A 164 -9.67 -5.82 16.86
C LEU A 164 -10.55 -4.61 16.56
N ARG A 165 -11.30 -4.19 17.57
CA ARG A 165 -12.18 -3.03 17.49
C ARG A 165 -11.91 -2.09 18.67
N ASN A 166 -12.10 -0.80 18.47
CA ASN A 166 -12.05 0.18 19.55
C ASN A 166 -13.34 0.14 20.39
N GLU A 167 -13.42 1.00 21.41
CA GLU A 167 -14.58 1.09 22.30
C GLU A 167 -15.89 1.45 21.58
N SER A 168 -15.82 2.14 20.46
CA SER A 168 -16.97 2.47 19.61
C SER A 168 -17.36 1.36 18.62
N GLY A 169 -16.66 0.22 18.63
CA GLY A 169 -16.91 -0.92 17.76
C GLY A 169 -16.27 -0.80 16.37
N THR A 170 -15.54 0.27 16.08
CA THR A 170 -14.85 0.47 14.79
C THR A 170 -13.65 -0.46 14.68
N PRO A 171 -13.47 -1.21 13.57
CA PRO A 171 -12.28 -2.01 13.34
C PRO A 171 -11.01 -1.15 13.36
N THR A 172 -9.99 -1.59 14.09
CA THR A 172 -8.69 -0.94 14.19
C THR A 172 -7.56 -1.83 13.67
N ALA A 173 -7.73 -3.15 13.77
CA ALA A 173 -6.77 -4.09 13.21
C ALA A 173 -7.43 -5.41 12.81
N VAL A 174 -6.81 -6.08 11.82
CA VAL A 174 -7.18 -7.42 11.36
C VAL A 174 -5.94 -8.31 11.38
N TYR A 175 -6.08 -9.54 11.86
CA TYR A 175 -5.03 -10.56 11.83
C TYR A 175 -5.35 -11.58 10.75
N LEU A 176 -4.42 -11.80 9.82
CA LEU A 176 -4.63 -12.68 8.68
C LEU A 176 -3.31 -13.28 8.15
N SER A 177 -3.42 -14.22 7.23
CA SER A 177 -2.31 -14.68 6.40
C SER A 177 -2.63 -14.48 4.92
N ALA A 178 -1.87 -13.63 4.26
CA ALA A 178 -1.98 -13.44 2.81
C ALA A 178 -1.55 -14.68 2.01
N VAL A 179 -0.67 -15.51 2.56
CA VAL A 179 -0.17 -16.74 1.92
C VAL A 179 -1.23 -17.83 1.96
N THR A 180 -1.78 -18.15 3.13
CA THR A 180 -2.80 -19.20 3.26
C THR A 180 -4.19 -18.71 2.84
N GLY A 181 -4.46 -17.41 2.96
CA GLY A 181 -5.76 -16.80 2.74
C GLY A 181 -6.63 -16.74 4.00
N GLU A 182 -6.18 -17.31 5.12
CA GLU A 182 -6.93 -17.28 6.37
C GLU A 182 -7.13 -15.85 6.89
N GLY A 183 -8.37 -15.49 7.16
CA GLY A 183 -8.77 -14.20 7.70
C GLY A 183 -8.79 -13.05 6.67
N VAL A 184 -8.52 -13.31 5.38
CA VAL A 184 -8.61 -12.28 4.33
C VAL A 184 -10.06 -11.83 4.11
N ASP A 185 -11.01 -12.72 4.31
CA ASP A 185 -12.46 -12.44 4.31
C ASP A 185 -12.89 -11.43 5.39
N LEU A 186 -12.11 -11.29 6.46
CA LEU A 186 -12.38 -10.32 7.53
C LEU A 186 -12.12 -8.86 7.11
N LEU A 187 -11.51 -8.63 5.93
CA LEU A 187 -11.30 -7.29 5.37
C LEU A 187 -12.56 -6.74 4.69
N PHE A 188 -13.55 -7.59 4.43
CA PHE A 188 -14.79 -7.30 3.73
C PHE A 188 -15.99 -7.53 4.63
#